data_5e368292702c74ef9f7a040e8cec17a1
#
_entry.id   5e368292702c74ef9f7a040e8cec17a1
#
_cell.length_a   1.000
_cell.length_b   1.000
_cell.length_c   1.000
_cell.angle_alpha   90.00
_cell.angle_beta   90.00
_cell.angle_gamma   90.00
#
_symmetry.space_group_name_H-M   'P 1'
#
loop_
_entity.id
_entity.type
_entity.pdbx_description
1 polymer ?
#
loop_
_entity_poly.entity_id
_entity_poly.type
_entity_poly.pdbx_seq_one_letter_code
_entity_poly.pdbx_strand_id
1 'polypeptide(L)'
;RFPSFIYKRSLRFRFPLFRSHTYGAFESLCSARHPNDINEEVLTFMKKNPIGKYLLQNWYYYVFAFGSMALSVFLDMLAPLVTLHIVDDVLVGHKMELLWKYLAAFLLIGAAKALFQYIKEFLFDVSSVRVASQMRGNLFRHVQRLSVEYFDKNNTGELLARVRDDVDRIWDILGFAGMLILEGLICIMMAMVSMVKLDLPLTLVSVAILPFVAGIAIRLEKELDRVYDAISEENAVMNTVAQENLAGVRTVKSFAREPYEIKKFRKHNQKYCDLNMDQARVLMKYDPAISFLTKLMRVLVLLAGGYGVIHGRITLGVLTAFMEYTSKITWPIENVGWLGN
;
A
#
# COMPACT_ATOMS: atom_id res chain seq x y z
N ARG A 1 14.89 -0.99 30.77
CA ARG A 1 15.68 -0.90 29.53
C ARG A 1 15.16 -1.96 28.57
N PHE A 2 14.19 -1.63 27.77
CA PHE A 2 13.82 -2.40 26.58
C PHE A 2 13.98 -1.47 25.37
N PRO A 3 14.56 -1.92 24.25
CA PRO A 3 15.02 -1.01 23.22
C PRO A 3 13.87 -0.65 22.27
N SER A 4 13.62 0.65 22.15
CA SER A 4 12.84 1.33 21.11
C SER A 4 13.44 1.17 19.70
N PHE A 5 14.02 0.01 19.38
CA PHE A 5 14.90 -0.17 18.22
C PHE A 5 14.24 -0.87 17.01
N ILE A 6 13.03 -1.41 17.15
CA ILE A 6 12.44 -2.21 16.06
C ILE A 6 11.54 -1.39 15.13
N TYR A 7 10.92 -0.30 15.61
CA TYR A 7 9.97 0.48 14.79
C TYR A 7 10.62 1.50 13.82
N LYS A 8 11.90 1.82 14.01
CA LYS A 8 12.61 2.79 13.13
C LYS A 8 13.42 2.16 12.00
N ARG A 9 13.48 0.82 11.91
CA ARG A 9 14.36 0.14 10.94
C ARG A 9 13.67 -0.37 9.69
N SER A 10 12.34 -0.50 9.67
CA SER A 10 11.60 -0.92 8.46
C SER A 10 11.36 0.22 7.45
N LEU A 11 11.49 1.48 7.88
CA LEU A 11 11.35 2.66 7.02
C LEU A 11 12.68 3.18 6.42
N ARG A 12 13.81 2.48 6.63
CA ARG A 12 15.14 2.89 6.13
C ARG A 12 15.66 2.13 4.91
N PHE A 13 14.84 1.34 4.24
CA PHE A 13 15.16 0.87 2.88
C PHE A 13 14.59 1.80 1.80
N ARG A 14 14.67 3.11 2.03
CA ARG A 14 14.66 4.10 0.95
C ARG A 14 16.12 4.30 0.54
N PHE A 15 16.44 3.90 -0.67
CA PHE A 15 17.73 4.08 -1.34
C PHE A 15 18.33 5.47 -1.01
N PRO A 16 19.49 5.56 -0.31
CA PRO A 16 20.06 6.85 0.09
C PRO A 16 20.61 7.69 -1.08
N LEU A 17 20.69 7.13 -2.28
CA LEU A 17 21.21 7.83 -3.48
C LEU A 17 20.19 8.72 -4.19
N PHE A 18 18.88 8.61 -3.90
CA PHE A 18 17.85 9.38 -4.61
C PHE A 18 17.36 10.63 -3.88
N ARG A 19 17.72 10.82 -2.61
CA ARG A 19 17.18 11.91 -1.79
C ARG A 19 17.73 13.31 -2.11
N SER A 20 18.88 13.43 -2.73
CA SER A 20 19.53 14.73 -2.98
C SER A 20 19.25 15.33 -4.36
N HIS A 21 19.00 14.51 -5.39
CA HIS A 21 18.78 15.02 -6.74
C HIS A 21 17.31 15.26 -7.11
N THR A 22 16.36 14.55 -6.50
CA THR A 22 14.93 14.75 -6.76
C THR A 22 14.36 15.98 -6.05
N TYR A 23 14.89 16.38 -4.90
CA TYR A 23 14.44 17.59 -4.19
C TYR A 23 14.78 18.88 -4.96
N GLY A 24 15.95 19.00 -5.55
CA GLY A 24 16.34 20.18 -6.32
C GLY A 24 15.58 20.34 -7.65
N ALA A 25 15.29 19.24 -8.34
CA ALA A 25 14.43 19.23 -9.53
C ALA A 25 12.96 19.50 -9.17
N PHE A 26 12.55 19.16 -7.95
CA PHE A 26 11.20 19.33 -7.43
C PHE A 26 10.91 20.79 -7.06
N GLU A 27 11.84 21.52 -6.44
CA GLU A 27 11.70 22.95 -6.16
C GLU A 27 11.57 23.78 -7.44
N SER A 28 12.31 23.47 -8.49
CA SER A 28 12.22 24.16 -9.78
C SER A 28 10.90 23.90 -10.52
N LEU A 29 10.28 22.73 -10.36
CA LEU A 29 8.99 22.38 -10.96
C LEU A 29 7.79 22.94 -10.16
N CYS A 30 7.91 23.11 -8.84
CA CYS A 30 6.88 23.72 -8.00
C CYS A 30 6.88 25.25 -8.11
N SER A 31 8.03 25.90 -8.42
CA SER A 31 8.20 27.35 -8.54
C SER A 31 7.60 27.96 -9.81
N ALA A 32 7.24 27.18 -10.82
CA ALA A 32 6.97 27.67 -12.17
C ALA A 32 5.50 28.01 -12.50
N ARG A 33 4.58 28.14 -11.52
CA ARG A 33 3.20 28.60 -11.80
C ARG A 33 2.72 29.66 -10.84
N HIS A 34 2.42 30.84 -11.41
CA HIS A 34 1.89 32.01 -10.72
C HIS A 34 0.53 31.74 -10.02
N PRO A 35 0.30 32.34 -8.82
CA PRO A 35 -0.86 32.05 -7.97
C PRO A 35 -2.16 32.78 -8.33
N ASN A 36 -2.25 33.53 -9.43
CA ASN A 36 -3.28 34.60 -9.57
C ASN A 36 -4.58 34.26 -10.28
N ASP A 37 -4.83 33.03 -10.78
CA ASP A 37 -6.06 32.69 -11.52
C ASP A 37 -6.95 31.67 -10.81
N ILE A 38 -7.36 31.96 -9.58
CA ILE A 38 -8.35 31.12 -8.90
C ILE A 38 -9.56 31.98 -8.53
N ASN A 39 -10.49 32.09 -9.48
CA ASN A 39 -11.79 32.73 -9.32
C ASN A 39 -12.74 31.97 -8.37
N GLU A 40 -13.78 32.65 -7.92
CA GLU A 40 -14.83 32.16 -6.99
C GLU A 40 -15.53 30.85 -7.43
N GLU A 41 -15.52 30.52 -8.71
CA GLU A 41 -16.00 29.22 -9.23
C GLU A 41 -15.28 28.01 -8.60
N VAL A 42 -14.03 28.20 -8.21
CA VAL A 42 -13.19 27.18 -7.55
C VAL A 42 -13.75 26.81 -6.17
N LEU A 43 -14.27 27.76 -5.44
CA LEU A 43 -14.86 27.53 -4.09
C LEU A 43 -16.18 26.77 -4.16
N THR A 44 -16.98 26.99 -5.19
CA THR A 44 -18.27 26.31 -5.40
C THR A 44 -18.06 24.86 -5.86
N PHE A 45 -17.01 24.61 -6.67
CA PHE A 45 -16.66 23.26 -7.12
C PHE A 45 -16.00 22.43 -5.99
N MET A 46 -15.24 23.05 -5.08
CA MET A 46 -14.71 22.38 -3.88
C MET A 46 -15.80 21.81 -2.97
N LYS A 47 -17.00 22.40 -2.99
CA LYS A 47 -18.14 21.93 -2.19
C LYS A 47 -18.75 20.62 -2.71
N LYS A 48 -18.57 20.29 -3.99
CA LYS A 48 -19.21 19.12 -4.63
C LYS A 48 -18.29 17.90 -4.84
N ASN A 49 -16.99 18.09 -5.07
CA ASN A 49 -15.98 17.03 -5.17
C ASN A 49 -14.55 17.58 -4.98
N PRO A 50 -14.08 17.79 -3.77
CA PRO A 50 -12.83 18.49 -3.54
C PRO A 50 -11.59 17.76 -4.11
N ILE A 51 -11.53 16.44 -4.02
CA ILE A 51 -10.37 15.64 -4.46
C ILE A 51 -10.38 15.46 -5.98
N GLY A 52 -11.54 15.21 -6.58
CA GLY A 52 -11.66 14.95 -8.02
C GLY A 52 -11.13 16.09 -8.90
N LYS A 53 -11.21 17.33 -8.44
CA LYS A 53 -10.68 18.50 -9.15
C LYS A 53 -9.14 18.46 -9.26
N TYR A 54 -8.46 18.13 -8.18
CA TYR A 54 -6.99 18.03 -8.16
C TYR A 54 -6.50 16.86 -9.01
N LEU A 55 -7.25 15.75 -9.02
CA LEU A 55 -6.99 14.61 -9.89
C LEU A 55 -7.16 15.01 -11.37
N LEU A 56 -8.24 15.71 -11.72
CA LEU A 56 -8.48 16.19 -13.09
C LEU A 56 -7.45 17.21 -13.57
N GLN A 57 -6.94 18.08 -12.69
CA GLN A 57 -5.85 19.01 -13.05
C GLN A 57 -4.53 18.29 -13.37
N ASN A 58 -4.32 17.11 -12.80
CA ASN A 58 -3.09 16.32 -12.96
C ASN A 58 -3.35 14.99 -13.70
N TRP A 59 -4.50 14.87 -14.42
CA TRP A 59 -4.97 13.62 -15.01
C TRP A 59 -3.95 12.93 -15.90
N TYR A 60 -3.17 13.69 -16.66
CA TYR A 60 -2.16 13.16 -17.58
C TYR A 60 -1.04 12.40 -16.87
N TYR A 61 -0.63 12.83 -15.67
CA TYR A 61 0.34 12.06 -14.89
C TYR A 61 -0.23 10.71 -14.48
N TYR A 62 -1.48 10.69 -14.02
CA TYR A 62 -2.15 9.44 -13.64
C TYR A 62 -2.36 8.52 -14.84
N VAL A 63 -2.73 9.04 -16.01
CA VAL A 63 -2.89 8.23 -17.22
C VAL A 63 -1.58 7.58 -17.63
N PHE A 64 -0.47 8.33 -17.65
CA PHE A 64 0.85 7.78 -17.95
C PHE A 64 1.33 6.80 -16.86
N ALA A 65 1.05 7.08 -15.59
CA ALA A 65 1.37 6.20 -14.47
C ALA A 65 0.60 4.88 -14.58
N PHE A 66 -0.71 4.92 -14.86
CA PHE A 66 -1.55 3.73 -15.11
C PHE A 66 -1.09 2.95 -16.34
N GLY A 67 -0.75 3.64 -17.43
CA GLY A 67 -0.20 3.00 -18.63
C GLY A 67 1.10 2.26 -18.33
N SER A 68 2.03 2.91 -17.62
CA SER A 68 3.28 2.29 -17.19
C SER A 68 3.06 1.13 -16.22
N MET A 69 2.10 1.25 -15.30
CA MET A 69 1.72 0.18 -14.37
C MET A 69 1.15 -1.03 -15.11
N ALA A 70 0.19 -0.82 -16.01
CA ALA A 70 -0.39 -1.90 -16.80
C ALA A 70 0.67 -2.61 -17.65
N LEU A 71 1.60 -1.85 -18.25
CA LEU A 71 2.68 -2.40 -19.04
C LEU A 71 3.71 -3.15 -18.18
N SER A 72 4.06 -2.63 -17.00
CA SER A 72 4.93 -3.32 -16.04
C SER A 72 4.34 -4.66 -15.60
N VAL A 73 3.04 -4.68 -15.23
CA VAL A 73 2.35 -5.91 -14.83
C VAL A 73 2.21 -6.86 -16.02
N PHE A 74 1.93 -6.35 -17.22
CA PHE A 74 1.89 -7.17 -18.42
C PHE A 74 3.24 -7.86 -18.70
N LEU A 75 4.34 -7.12 -18.64
CA LEU A 75 5.68 -7.70 -18.79
C LEU A 75 5.97 -8.74 -17.70
N ASP A 76 5.51 -8.50 -16.47
CA ASP A 76 5.64 -9.47 -15.39
C ASP A 76 4.87 -10.77 -15.66
N MET A 77 3.74 -10.71 -16.38
CA MET A 77 2.97 -11.89 -16.77
C MET A 77 3.61 -12.68 -17.92
N LEU A 78 4.56 -12.09 -18.65
CA LEU A 78 5.32 -12.81 -19.68
C LEU A 78 6.42 -13.71 -19.10
N ALA A 79 6.95 -13.40 -17.91
CA ALA A 79 8.01 -14.19 -17.30
C ALA A 79 7.64 -15.67 -17.12
N PRO A 80 6.47 -16.04 -16.55
CA PRO A 80 6.05 -17.45 -16.45
C PRO A 80 5.92 -18.15 -17.81
N LEU A 81 5.57 -17.42 -18.89
CA LEU A 81 5.50 -18.01 -20.25
C LEU A 81 6.89 -18.32 -20.80
N VAL A 82 7.89 -17.49 -20.49
CA VAL A 82 9.28 -17.80 -20.87
C VAL A 82 9.79 -19.01 -20.08
N THR A 83 9.48 -19.08 -18.78
CA THR A 83 9.79 -20.27 -17.94
C THR A 83 9.13 -21.54 -18.53
N LEU A 84 7.88 -21.46 -18.97
CA LEU A 84 7.18 -22.55 -19.64
C LEU A 84 7.98 -23.07 -20.84
N HIS A 85 8.39 -22.19 -21.75
CA HIS A 85 9.14 -22.57 -22.94
C HIS A 85 10.55 -23.07 -22.59
N ILE A 86 11.20 -22.55 -21.56
CA ILE A 86 12.49 -23.09 -21.08
C ILE A 86 12.30 -24.55 -20.65
N VAL A 87 11.25 -24.84 -19.89
CA VAL A 87 11.01 -26.21 -19.40
C VAL A 87 10.65 -27.13 -20.54
N ASP A 88 9.70 -26.76 -21.42
CA ASP A 88 9.18 -27.64 -22.45
C ASP A 88 10.17 -27.82 -23.62
N ASP A 89 10.78 -26.74 -24.14
CA ASP A 89 11.64 -26.81 -25.31
C ASP A 89 13.08 -27.20 -24.94
N VAL A 90 13.64 -26.64 -23.84
CA VAL A 90 15.06 -26.84 -23.53
C VAL A 90 15.26 -28.07 -22.65
N LEU A 91 14.50 -28.21 -21.56
CA LEU A 91 14.70 -29.33 -20.63
C LEU A 91 14.07 -30.64 -21.17
N VAL A 92 12.80 -30.59 -21.56
CA VAL A 92 12.09 -31.78 -22.05
C VAL A 92 12.43 -32.05 -23.53
N GLY A 93 12.47 -31.00 -24.35
CA GLY A 93 12.76 -31.11 -25.80
C GLY A 93 14.25 -31.21 -26.14
N HIS A 94 15.17 -31.12 -25.14
CA HIS A 94 16.63 -31.19 -25.30
C HIS A 94 17.22 -30.20 -26.31
N LYS A 95 16.54 -29.07 -26.58
CA LYS A 95 16.98 -28.04 -27.55
C LYS A 95 17.86 -26.98 -26.84
N MET A 96 19.06 -27.34 -26.45
CA MET A 96 19.98 -26.45 -25.70
C MET A 96 20.33 -25.15 -26.44
N GLU A 97 20.25 -25.13 -27.78
CA GLU A 97 20.50 -23.93 -28.59
C GLU A 97 19.51 -22.79 -28.32
N LEU A 98 18.27 -23.12 -27.88
CA LEU A 98 17.25 -22.14 -27.56
C LEU A 98 17.44 -21.51 -26.19
N LEU A 99 18.24 -22.11 -25.29
CA LEU A 99 18.43 -21.63 -23.93
C LEU A 99 18.89 -20.16 -23.91
N TRP A 100 19.88 -19.81 -24.72
CA TRP A 100 20.39 -18.44 -24.76
C TRP A 100 19.35 -17.43 -25.25
N LYS A 101 18.46 -17.83 -26.18
CA LYS A 101 17.37 -16.98 -26.66
C LYS A 101 16.35 -16.70 -25.55
N TYR A 102 15.94 -17.71 -24.79
CA TYR A 102 15.02 -17.57 -23.68
C TYR A 102 15.62 -16.81 -22.51
N LEU A 103 16.91 -17.04 -22.19
CA LEU A 103 17.60 -16.27 -21.17
C LEU A 103 17.72 -14.78 -21.56
N ALA A 104 18.04 -14.49 -22.81
CA ALA A 104 18.06 -13.11 -23.31
C ALA A 104 16.67 -12.46 -23.24
N ALA A 105 15.62 -13.19 -23.64
CA ALA A 105 14.24 -12.72 -23.52
C ALA A 105 13.84 -12.44 -22.05
N PHE A 106 14.22 -13.34 -21.13
CA PHE A 106 13.96 -13.18 -19.71
C PHE A 106 14.65 -11.92 -19.13
N LEU A 107 15.92 -11.71 -19.48
CA LEU A 107 16.66 -10.51 -19.08
C LEU A 107 16.05 -9.23 -19.66
N LEU A 108 15.65 -9.27 -20.94
CA LEU A 108 15.03 -8.13 -21.60
C LEU A 108 13.67 -7.77 -20.96
N ILE A 109 12.84 -8.78 -20.68
CA ILE A 109 11.56 -8.62 -19.99
C ILE A 109 11.79 -8.03 -18.59
N GLY A 110 12.78 -8.57 -17.84
CA GLY A 110 13.13 -8.07 -16.50
C GLY A 110 13.62 -6.62 -16.53
N ALA A 111 14.48 -6.27 -17.48
CA ALA A 111 14.96 -4.90 -17.65
C ALA A 111 13.84 -3.93 -18.04
N ALA A 112 12.99 -4.33 -19.00
CA ALA A 112 11.84 -3.54 -19.41
C ALA A 112 10.84 -3.35 -18.24
N LYS A 113 10.52 -4.44 -17.50
CA LYS A 113 9.68 -4.37 -16.30
C LYS A 113 10.25 -3.37 -15.29
N ALA A 114 11.56 -3.47 -14.98
CA ALA A 114 12.21 -2.57 -14.01
C ALA A 114 12.12 -1.10 -14.46
N LEU A 115 12.29 -0.82 -15.75
CA LEU A 115 12.14 0.52 -16.31
C LEU A 115 10.71 1.05 -16.13
N PHE A 116 9.70 0.28 -16.53
CA PHE A 116 8.30 0.72 -16.40
C PHE A 116 7.83 0.77 -14.95
N GLN A 117 8.32 -0.08 -14.07
CA GLN A 117 8.09 0.01 -12.64
C GLN A 117 8.67 1.29 -12.04
N TYR A 118 9.89 1.65 -12.42
CA TYR A 118 10.48 2.93 -12.00
C TYR A 118 9.66 4.14 -12.49
N ILE A 119 9.27 4.13 -13.76
CA ILE A 119 8.44 5.22 -14.35
C ILE A 119 7.10 5.30 -13.61
N LYS A 120 6.45 4.19 -13.35
CA LYS A 120 5.19 4.09 -12.60
C LYS A 120 5.33 4.73 -11.21
N GLU A 121 6.29 4.28 -10.40
CA GLU A 121 6.51 4.78 -9.04
C GLU A 121 6.81 6.28 -9.04
N PHE A 122 7.70 6.71 -9.94
CA PHE A 122 8.03 8.13 -10.08
C PHE A 122 6.82 8.99 -10.44
N LEU A 123 5.99 8.56 -11.38
CA LEU A 123 4.80 9.31 -11.80
C LEU A 123 3.72 9.34 -10.70
N PHE A 124 3.49 8.25 -9.99
CA PHE A 124 2.57 8.23 -8.85
C PHE A 124 3.04 9.15 -7.73
N ASP A 125 4.32 9.09 -7.35
CA ASP A 125 4.90 9.96 -6.33
C ASP A 125 4.81 11.43 -6.72
N VAL A 126 5.20 11.80 -7.93
CA VAL A 126 5.12 13.18 -8.43
C VAL A 126 3.68 13.68 -8.45
N SER A 127 2.73 12.84 -8.88
CA SER A 127 1.30 13.20 -8.94
C SER A 127 0.74 13.46 -7.55
N SER A 128 0.96 12.53 -6.62
CA SER A 128 0.41 12.59 -5.27
C SER A 128 0.99 13.79 -4.48
N VAL A 129 2.30 14.03 -4.60
CA VAL A 129 2.95 15.19 -3.97
C VAL A 129 2.43 16.52 -4.54
N ARG A 130 2.19 16.60 -5.86
CA ARG A 130 1.60 17.81 -6.48
C ARG A 130 0.18 18.07 -5.98
N VAL A 131 -0.65 17.03 -5.91
CA VAL A 131 -2.00 17.14 -5.36
C VAL A 131 -1.95 17.60 -3.91
N ALA A 132 -1.12 16.99 -3.08
CA ALA A 132 -0.96 17.38 -1.68
C ALA A 132 -0.48 18.82 -1.51
N SER A 133 0.50 19.24 -2.31
CA SER A 133 1.00 20.63 -2.29
C SER A 133 -0.08 21.64 -2.68
N GLN A 134 -0.85 21.37 -3.74
CA GLN A 134 -1.96 22.23 -4.17
C GLN A 134 -3.05 22.30 -3.09
N MET A 135 -3.39 21.17 -2.46
CA MET A 135 -4.37 21.11 -1.37
C MET A 135 -3.91 21.93 -0.16
N ARG A 136 -2.66 21.74 0.29
CA ARG A 136 -2.11 22.54 1.42
C ARG A 136 -2.15 24.02 1.14
N GLY A 137 -1.71 24.45 -0.07
CA GLY A 137 -1.73 25.85 -0.46
C GLY A 137 -3.14 26.45 -0.50
N ASN A 138 -4.13 25.67 -0.95
CA ASN A 138 -5.54 26.09 -0.99
C ASN A 138 -6.17 26.14 0.41
N LEU A 139 -5.93 25.12 1.23
CA LEU A 139 -6.40 25.08 2.62
C LEU A 139 -5.79 26.21 3.44
N PHE A 140 -4.49 26.45 3.33
CA PHE A 140 -3.84 27.56 4.02
C PHE A 140 -4.42 28.92 3.61
N ARG A 141 -4.62 29.16 2.31
CA ARG A 141 -5.27 30.39 1.83
C ARG A 141 -6.72 30.52 2.34
N HIS A 142 -7.44 29.42 2.44
CA HIS A 142 -8.80 29.44 3.00
C HIS A 142 -8.78 29.79 4.48
N VAL A 143 -7.93 29.17 5.27
CA VAL A 143 -7.75 29.44 6.71
C VAL A 143 -7.43 30.92 6.93
N GLN A 144 -6.54 31.51 6.12
CA GLN A 144 -6.19 32.94 6.23
C GLN A 144 -7.33 33.91 5.91
N ARG A 145 -8.42 33.44 5.30
CA ARG A 145 -9.60 34.25 4.99
C ARG A 145 -10.76 34.08 5.97
N LEU A 146 -10.61 33.23 6.98
CA LEU A 146 -11.60 33.03 8.01
C LEU A 146 -11.67 34.24 8.92
N SER A 147 -12.85 34.49 9.52
CA SER A 147 -13.08 35.59 10.46
C SER A 147 -12.31 35.38 11.77
N VAL A 148 -11.99 36.49 12.47
CA VAL A 148 -11.34 36.44 13.78
C VAL A 148 -12.20 35.64 14.77
N GLU A 149 -13.53 35.78 14.72
CA GLU A 149 -14.48 35.04 15.53
C GLU A 149 -14.32 33.50 15.39
N TYR A 150 -13.95 33.03 14.19
CA TYR A 150 -13.69 31.61 13.95
C TYR A 150 -12.45 31.13 14.74
N PHE A 151 -11.40 31.94 14.80
CA PHE A 151 -10.17 31.62 15.56
C PHE A 151 -10.36 31.71 17.07
N ASP A 152 -11.28 32.57 17.52
CA ASP A 152 -11.63 32.64 18.95
C ASP A 152 -12.38 31.39 19.43
N LYS A 153 -13.15 30.75 18.52
CA LYS A 153 -13.95 29.54 18.82
C LYS A 153 -13.20 28.23 18.55
N ASN A 154 -12.15 28.24 17.75
CA ASN A 154 -11.45 27.04 17.30
C ASN A 154 -9.95 27.11 17.61
N ASN A 155 -9.38 25.96 17.99
CA ASN A 155 -7.97 25.88 18.30
C ASN A 155 -7.14 25.94 17.01
N THR A 156 -6.27 26.94 16.88
CA THR A 156 -5.37 27.13 15.73
C THR A 156 -4.43 25.94 15.51
N GLY A 157 -4.02 25.26 16.60
CA GLY A 157 -3.21 24.05 16.52
C GLY A 157 -3.93 22.88 15.86
N GLU A 158 -5.23 22.71 16.12
CA GLU A 158 -6.05 21.68 15.48
C GLU A 158 -6.22 21.94 13.98
N LEU A 159 -6.46 23.20 13.60
CA LEU A 159 -6.55 23.59 12.19
C LEU A 159 -5.24 23.32 11.45
N LEU A 160 -4.11 23.64 12.06
CA LEU A 160 -2.81 23.38 11.47
C LEU A 160 -2.52 21.88 11.36
N ALA A 161 -2.91 21.09 12.36
CA ALA A 161 -2.80 19.63 12.32
C ALA A 161 -3.63 19.05 11.15
N ARG A 162 -4.87 19.51 10.93
CA ARG A 162 -5.70 19.09 9.78
C ARG A 162 -5.05 19.43 8.43
N VAL A 163 -4.50 20.64 8.29
CA VAL A 163 -3.81 21.05 7.04
C VAL A 163 -2.57 20.20 6.76
N ARG A 164 -1.92 19.67 7.79
CA ARG A 164 -0.76 18.80 7.68
C ARG A 164 -1.15 17.33 7.55
N ASP A 165 -1.81 16.79 8.58
CA ASP A 165 -1.94 15.34 8.77
C ASP A 165 -3.02 14.73 7.87
N ASP A 166 -4.15 15.43 7.65
CA ASP A 166 -5.21 14.95 6.75
C ASP A 166 -4.76 15.00 5.29
N VAL A 167 -3.99 16.03 4.91
CA VAL A 167 -3.42 16.11 3.56
C VAL A 167 -2.34 15.06 3.34
N ASP A 168 -1.54 14.71 4.38
CA ASP A 168 -0.56 13.63 4.30
C ASP A 168 -1.22 12.27 4.11
N ARG A 169 -2.35 12.00 4.78
CA ARG A 169 -3.15 10.79 4.54
C ARG A 169 -3.69 10.71 3.11
N ILE A 170 -4.18 11.81 2.56
CA ILE A 170 -4.63 11.86 1.16
C ILE A 170 -3.45 11.61 0.21
N TRP A 171 -2.28 12.15 0.50
CA TRP A 171 -1.06 11.89 -0.26
C TRP A 171 -0.69 10.40 -0.24
N ASP A 172 -0.72 9.74 0.92
CA ASP A 172 -0.44 8.31 1.04
C ASP A 172 -1.44 7.46 0.25
N ILE A 173 -2.74 7.78 0.35
CA ILE A 173 -3.81 7.05 -0.38
C ILE A 173 -3.68 7.24 -1.89
N LEU A 174 -3.43 8.45 -2.38
CA LEU A 174 -3.31 8.73 -3.81
C LEU A 174 -1.96 8.29 -4.41
N GLY A 175 -0.94 8.17 -3.59
CA GLY A 175 0.39 7.72 -3.96
C GLY A 175 0.56 6.22 -3.73
N PHE A 176 1.23 5.87 -2.65
CA PHE A 176 1.72 4.52 -2.40
C PHE A 176 0.62 3.49 -2.17
N ALA A 177 -0.31 3.74 -1.26
CA ALA A 177 -1.34 2.77 -0.90
C ALA A 177 -2.29 2.50 -2.08
N GLY A 178 -2.80 3.57 -2.73
CA GLY A 178 -3.68 3.43 -3.89
C GLY A 178 -2.99 2.76 -5.08
N MET A 179 -1.71 3.08 -5.32
CA MET A 179 -0.91 2.42 -6.34
C MET A 179 -0.81 0.91 -6.09
N LEU A 180 -0.51 0.48 -4.86
CA LEU A 180 -0.38 -0.94 -4.53
C LEU A 180 -1.69 -1.71 -4.68
N ILE A 181 -2.81 -1.13 -4.25
CA ILE A 181 -4.13 -1.75 -4.38
C ILE A 181 -4.47 -1.94 -5.87
N LEU A 182 -4.29 -0.91 -6.69
CA LEU A 182 -4.58 -0.96 -8.12
C LEU A 182 -3.65 -1.93 -8.86
N GLU A 183 -2.37 -1.94 -8.53
CA GLU A 183 -1.39 -2.90 -9.07
C GLU A 183 -1.78 -4.33 -8.73
N GLY A 184 -2.15 -4.59 -7.47
CA GLY A 184 -2.61 -5.90 -7.02
C GLY A 184 -3.85 -6.38 -7.78
N LEU A 185 -4.85 -5.50 -7.98
CA LEU A 185 -6.06 -5.82 -8.75
C LEU A 185 -5.74 -6.14 -10.22
N ILE A 186 -4.90 -5.33 -10.88
CA ILE A 186 -4.48 -5.57 -12.27
C ILE A 186 -3.68 -6.87 -12.36
N CYS A 187 -2.79 -7.12 -11.39
CA CYS A 187 -2.00 -8.34 -11.33
C CYS A 187 -2.89 -9.59 -11.23
N ILE A 188 -3.87 -9.60 -10.32
CA ILE A 188 -4.81 -10.71 -10.16
C ILE A 188 -5.61 -10.92 -11.46
N MET A 189 -6.16 -9.85 -12.06
CA MET A 189 -6.93 -9.95 -13.30
C MET A 189 -6.08 -10.51 -14.45
N MET A 190 -4.87 -9.99 -14.64
CA MET A 190 -3.99 -10.45 -15.72
C MET A 190 -3.51 -11.88 -15.50
N ALA A 191 -3.16 -12.24 -14.26
CA ALA A 191 -2.78 -13.61 -13.92
C ALA A 191 -3.93 -14.60 -14.20
N MET A 192 -5.16 -14.26 -13.79
CA MET A 192 -6.34 -15.09 -14.07
C MET A 192 -6.59 -15.27 -15.58
N VAL A 193 -6.49 -14.19 -16.36
CA VAL A 193 -6.63 -14.27 -17.82
C VAL A 193 -5.56 -15.18 -18.44
N SER A 194 -4.32 -15.08 -17.97
CA SER A 194 -3.21 -15.91 -18.44
C SER A 194 -3.41 -17.39 -18.08
N MET A 195 -3.86 -17.68 -16.85
CA MET A 195 -4.15 -19.03 -16.39
C MET A 195 -5.31 -19.68 -17.16
N VAL A 196 -6.39 -18.93 -17.43
CA VAL A 196 -7.54 -19.43 -18.21
C VAL A 196 -7.13 -19.81 -19.65
N LYS A 197 -6.21 -19.03 -20.25
CA LYS A 197 -5.70 -19.33 -21.59
C LYS A 197 -4.81 -20.57 -21.63
N LEU A 198 -4.15 -20.92 -20.54
CA LEU A 198 -3.29 -22.10 -20.46
C LEU A 198 -4.08 -23.39 -20.21
N ASP A 199 -4.88 -23.43 -19.15
CA ASP A 199 -5.73 -24.59 -18.81
C ASP A 199 -6.90 -24.15 -17.90
N LEU A 200 -8.12 -24.22 -18.39
CA LEU A 200 -9.31 -23.81 -17.64
C LEU A 200 -9.59 -24.68 -16.39
N PRO A 201 -9.53 -26.03 -16.46
CA PRO A 201 -9.74 -26.87 -15.28
C PRO A 201 -8.77 -26.60 -14.13
N LEU A 202 -7.49 -26.40 -14.43
CA LEU A 202 -6.48 -26.09 -13.42
C LEU A 202 -6.67 -24.70 -12.85
N THR A 203 -7.15 -23.74 -13.66
CA THR A 203 -7.54 -22.41 -13.19
C THR A 203 -8.68 -22.48 -12.19
N LEU A 204 -9.72 -23.28 -12.47
CA LEU A 204 -10.85 -23.45 -11.55
C LEU A 204 -10.41 -24.01 -10.19
N VAL A 205 -9.46 -24.96 -10.17
CA VAL A 205 -8.87 -25.47 -8.93
C VAL A 205 -8.17 -24.36 -8.14
N SER A 206 -7.41 -23.49 -8.84
CA SER A 206 -6.71 -22.37 -8.20
C SER A 206 -7.70 -21.33 -7.65
N VAL A 207 -8.73 -20.99 -8.43
CA VAL A 207 -9.71 -19.95 -8.08
C VAL A 207 -10.65 -20.41 -6.97
N ALA A 208 -10.92 -21.72 -6.83
CA ALA A 208 -11.83 -22.26 -5.82
C ALA A 208 -11.45 -21.90 -4.36
N ILE A 209 -10.18 -21.63 -4.10
CA ILE A 209 -9.69 -21.26 -2.76
C ILE A 209 -9.84 -19.75 -2.50
N LEU A 210 -9.81 -18.91 -3.53
CA LEU A 210 -9.84 -17.44 -3.39
C LEU A 210 -11.03 -16.92 -2.58
N PRO A 211 -12.27 -17.40 -2.75
CA PRO A 211 -13.40 -16.96 -1.93
C PRO A 211 -13.22 -17.23 -0.44
N PHE A 212 -12.58 -18.34 -0.07
CA PHE A 212 -12.31 -18.67 1.34
C PHE A 212 -11.27 -17.71 1.92
N VAL A 213 -10.20 -17.42 1.16
CA VAL A 213 -9.18 -16.45 1.58
C VAL A 213 -9.80 -15.06 1.71
N ALA A 214 -10.60 -14.61 0.73
CA ALA A 214 -11.31 -13.34 0.78
C ALA A 214 -12.25 -13.25 1.99
N GLY A 215 -13.00 -14.33 2.30
CA GLY A 215 -13.88 -14.38 3.47
C GLY A 215 -13.13 -14.25 4.80
N ILE A 216 -11.94 -14.82 4.90
CA ILE A 216 -11.08 -14.68 6.09
C ILE A 216 -10.49 -13.26 6.14
N ALA A 217 -10.02 -12.72 5.01
CA ALA A 217 -9.47 -11.36 4.95
C ALA A 217 -10.49 -10.30 5.37
N ILE A 218 -11.74 -10.40 4.88
CA ILE A 218 -12.82 -9.48 5.28
C ILE A 218 -13.14 -9.58 6.79
N ARG A 219 -13.04 -10.77 7.37
CA ARG A 219 -13.23 -10.94 8.83
C ARG A 219 -12.07 -10.35 9.62
N LEU A 220 -10.86 -10.56 9.15
CA LEU A 220 -9.65 -9.97 9.72
C LEU A 220 -9.77 -8.44 9.75
N GLU A 221 -10.09 -7.81 8.61
CA GLU A 221 -10.27 -6.37 8.49
C GLU A 221 -11.28 -5.84 9.52
N LYS A 222 -12.48 -6.45 9.60
CA LYS A 222 -13.51 -6.03 10.55
C LYS A 222 -13.13 -6.18 12.03
N GLU A 223 -12.32 -7.18 12.37
CA GLU A 223 -11.83 -7.33 13.75
C GLU A 223 -10.70 -6.31 14.03
N LEU A 224 -9.83 -6.07 13.04
CA LEU A 224 -8.77 -5.07 13.16
C LEU A 224 -9.32 -3.66 13.31
N ASP A 225 -10.29 -3.24 12.49
CA ASP A 225 -10.91 -1.90 12.55
C ASP A 225 -11.37 -1.57 13.97
N ARG A 226 -12.06 -2.52 14.63
CA ARG A 226 -12.53 -2.32 16.00
C ARG A 226 -11.40 -2.12 17.02
N VAL A 227 -10.31 -2.86 16.81
CA VAL A 227 -9.14 -2.76 17.70
C VAL A 227 -8.38 -1.47 17.43
N TYR A 228 -8.28 -1.03 16.17
CA TYR A 228 -7.65 0.25 15.82
C TYR A 228 -8.42 1.44 16.35
N ASP A 229 -9.77 1.43 16.27
CA ASP A 229 -10.59 2.46 16.87
C ASP A 229 -10.34 2.57 18.37
N ALA A 230 -10.30 1.44 19.07
CA ALA A 230 -10.03 1.40 20.51
C ALA A 230 -8.60 1.86 20.86
N ILE A 231 -7.59 1.50 20.05
CA ILE A 231 -6.20 1.97 20.20
C ILE A 231 -6.13 3.48 19.99
N SER A 232 -6.80 4.00 18.96
CA SER A 232 -6.82 5.43 18.63
C SER A 232 -7.48 6.25 19.76
N GLU A 233 -8.61 5.77 20.29
CA GLU A 233 -9.31 6.42 21.41
C GLU A 233 -8.43 6.44 22.66
N GLU A 234 -7.81 5.33 23.05
CA GLU A 234 -6.95 5.26 24.22
C GLU A 234 -5.69 6.10 24.06
N ASN A 235 -5.13 6.15 22.84
CA ASN A 235 -3.99 7.02 22.53
C ASN A 235 -4.37 8.51 22.70
N ALA A 236 -5.56 8.92 22.28
CA ALA A 236 -6.06 10.28 22.48
C ALA A 236 -6.19 10.62 23.98
N VAL A 237 -6.75 9.70 24.78
CA VAL A 237 -6.85 9.86 26.25
C VAL A 237 -5.47 9.96 26.89
N MET A 238 -4.55 9.08 26.51
CA MET A 238 -3.17 9.07 27.03
C MET A 238 -2.44 10.38 26.70
N ASN A 239 -2.60 10.88 25.48
CA ASN A 239 -2.03 12.17 25.06
C ASN A 239 -2.63 13.34 25.84
N THR A 240 -3.93 13.33 26.11
CA THR A 240 -4.60 14.34 26.93
C THR A 240 -4.04 14.35 28.36
N VAL A 241 -3.91 13.18 28.98
CA VAL A 241 -3.30 13.05 30.33
C VAL A 241 -1.87 13.57 30.33
N ALA A 242 -1.09 13.28 29.29
CA ALA A 242 0.29 13.79 29.19
C ALA A 242 0.33 15.32 29.03
N GLN A 243 -0.54 15.89 28.18
CA GLN A 243 -0.64 17.33 27.96
C GLN A 243 -1.08 18.07 29.23
N GLU A 244 -2.10 17.58 29.95
CA GLU A 244 -2.56 18.13 31.22
C GLU A 244 -1.41 18.16 32.26
N ASN A 245 -0.67 17.06 32.36
CA ASN A 245 0.46 16.95 33.30
C ASN A 245 1.61 17.90 32.95
N LEU A 246 1.94 18.03 31.65
CA LEU A 246 3.00 18.93 31.21
C LEU A 246 2.59 20.40 31.38
N ALA A 247 1.34 20.76 31.06
CA ALA A 247 0.83 22.11 31.27
C ALA A 247 0.75 22.48 32.76
N GLY A 248 0.31 21.53 33.61
CA GLY A 248 0.17 21.71 35.07
C GLY A 248 1.40 21.31 35.88
N VAL A 249 2.58 21.10 35.27
CA VAL A 249 3.76 20.53 35.96
C VAL A 249 4.19 21.30 37.22
N ARG A 250 4.03 22.63 37.22
CA ARG A 250 4.34 23.45 38.40
C ARG A 250 3.39 23.12 39.57
N THR A 251 2.11 22.95 39.29
CA THR A 251 1.10 22.56 40.28
C THR A 251 1.37 21.16 40.80
N VAL A 252 1.64 20.21 39.94
CA VAL A 252 1.98 18.83 40.32
C VAL A 252 3.17 18.81 41.26
N LYS A 253 4.23 19.58 40.96
CA LYS A 253 5.42 19.69 41.80
C LYS A 253 5.18 20.43 43.13
N SER A 254 4.37 21.49 43.10
CA SER A 254 4.04 22.25 44.34
C SER A 254 3.31 21.38 45.37
N PHE A 255 2.50 20.44 44.93
CA PHE A 255 1.75 19.53 45.78
C PHE A 255 2.39 18.14 45.94
N ALA A 256 3.60 17.93 45.40
CA ALA A 256 4.32 16.64 45.42
C ALA A 256 3.45 15.46 44.92
N ARG A 257 2.66 15.68 43.85
CA ARG A 257 1.70 14.71 43.33
C ARG A 257 2.26 13.88 42.14
N GLU A 258 3.54 13.93 41.88
CA GLU A 258 4.18 13.16 40.78
C GLU A 258 3.86 11.66 40.81
N PRO A 259 3.88 10.97 42.00
CA PRO A 259 3.57 9.56 42.02
C PRO A 259 2.13 9.25 41.59
N TYR A 260 1.19 10.15 41.90
CA TYR A 260 -0.23 10.01 41.49
C TYR A 260 -0.39 10.16 39.97
N GLU A 261 0.20 11.19 39.39
CA GLU A 261 0.13 11.45 37.95
C GLU A 261 0.84 10.37 37.15
N ILE A 262 1.99 9.88 37.62
CA ILE A 262 2.69 8.74 37.00
C ILE A 262 1.79 7.49 37.05
N LYS A 263 1.08 7.26 38.17
CA LYS A 263 0.15 6.12 38.26
C LYS A 263 -1.04 6.26 37.29
N LYS A 264 -1.59 7.49 37.18
CA LYS A 264 -2.68 7.82 36.24
C LYS A 264 -2.23 7.53 34.80
N PHE A 265 -1.09 8.06 34.35
CA PHE A 265 -0.54 7.83 33.04
C PHE A 265 -0.22 6.35 32.79
N ARG A 266 0.38 5.66 33.76
CA ARG A 266 0.71 4.21 33.64
C ARG A 266 -0.52 3.36 33.43
N LYS A 267 -1.67 3.71 34.01
CA LYS A 267 -2.94 2.99 33.82
C LYS A 267 -3.38 3.04 32.33
N HIS A 268 -3.34 4.22 31.73
CA HIS A 268 -3.69 4.39 30.32
C HIS A 268 -2.66 3.76 29.38
N ASN A 269 -1.38 3.90 29.70
CA ASN A 269 -0.30 3.26 28.94
C ASN A 269 -0.40 1.72 28.99
N GLN A 270 -0.81 1.13 30.14
CA GLN A 270 -1.05 -0.31 30.23
C GLN A 270 -2.24 -0.73 29.35
N LYS A 271 -3.35 0.02 29.39
CA LYS A 271 -4.51 -0.25 28.53
C LYS A 271 -4.17 -0.14 27.04
N TYR A 272 -3.38 0.88 26.66
CA TYR A 272 -2.86 1.00 25.29
C TYR A 272 -2.00 -0.20 24.90
N CYS A 273 -1.13 -0.69 25.81
CA CYS A 273 -0.34 -1.89 25.60
C CYS A 273 -1.23 -3.14 25.41
N ASP A 274 -2.25 -3.30 26.26
CA ASP A 274 -3.18 -4.43 26.18
C ASP A 274 -3.97 -4.45 24.87
N LEU A 275 -4.42 -3.27 24.40
CA LEU A 275 -5.08 -3.14 23.09
C LEU A 275 -4.15 -3.50 21.92
N ASN A 276 -2.88 -3.08 21.97
CA ASN A 276 -1.90 -3.49 20.95
C ASN A 276 -1.60 -5.00 21.02
N MET A 277 -1.66 -5.60 22.21
CA MET A 277 -1.59 -7.06 22.35
C MET A 277 -2.84 -7.77 21.77
N ASP A 278 -4.03 -7.15 21.88
CA ASP A 278 -5.24 -7.67 21.24
C ASP A 278 -5.14 -7.58 19.72
N GLN A 279 -4.58 -6.51 19.16
CA GLN A 279 -4.24 -6.43 17.72
C GLN A 279 -3.34 -7.59 17.30
N ALA A 280 -2.27 -7.84 18.06
CA ALA A 280 -1.37 -8.95 17.77
C ALA A 280 -2.07 -10.31 17.86
N ARG A 281 -3.01 -10.48 18.79
CA ARG A 281 -3.83 -11.71 18.90
C ARG A 281 -4.75 -11.91 17.70
N VAL A 282 -5.37 -10.83 17.20
CA VAL A 282 -6.18 -10.87 15.98
C VAL A 282 -5.33 -11.30 14.78
N LEU A 283 -4.17 -10.68 14.58
CA LEU A 283 -3.25 -11.07 13.51
C LEU A 283 -2.81 -12.54 13.65
N MET A 284 -2.36 -12.96 14.83
CA MET A 284 -1.96 -14.36 15.07
C MET A 284 -3.08 -15.39 14.83
N LYS A 285 -4.35 -14.98 14.90
CA LYS A 285 -5.50 -15.85 14.62
C LYS A 285 -5.73 -16.03 13.12
N TYR A 286 -5.59 -14.96 12.32
CA TYR A 286 -5.98 -14.94 10.92
C TYR A 286 -4.82 -15.12 9.94
N ASP A 287 -3.64 -14.56 10.20
CA ASP A 287 -2.49 -14.66 9.30
C ASP A 287 -2.05 -16.10 9.02
N PRO A 288 -1.97 -17.01 10.01
CA PRO A 288 -1.64 -18.39 9.73
C PRO A 288 -2.69 -19.09 8.88
N ALA A 289 -3.99 -18.74 9.03
CA ALA A 289 -5.06 -19.31 8.23
C ALA A 289 -5.00 -18.86 6.77
N ILE A 290 -4.74 -17.57 6.52
CA ILE A 290 -4.53 -17.03 5.17
C ILE A 290 -3.30 -17.68 4.54
N SER A 291 -2.18 -17.71 5.25
CA SER A 291 -0.94 -18.37 4.79
C SER A 291 -1.10 -19.86 4.54
N PHE A 292 -1.91 -20.55 5.34
CA PHE A 292 -2.21 -21.97 5.11
C PHE A 292 -3.01 -22.15 3.82
N LEU A 293 -4.08 -21.38 3.61
CA LEU A 293 -4.93 -21.50 2.42
C LEU A 293 -4.15 -21.14 1.13
N THR A 294 -3.31 -20.12 1.16
CA THR A 294 -2.50 -19.74 0.00
C THR A 294 -1.44 -20.81 -0.32
N LYS A 295 -0.86 -21.46 0.70
CA LYS A 295 0.03 -22.60 0.50
C LYS A 295 -0.73 -23.85 0.02
N LEU A 296 -1.92 -24.09 0.57
CA LEU A 296 -2.80 -25.17 0.14
C LEU A 296 -3.19 -25.03 -1.33
N MET A 297 -3.48 -23.81 -1.78
CA MET A 297 -3.75 -23.51 -3.20
C MET A 297 -2.60 -24.00 -4.10
N ARG A 298 -1.35 -23.69 -3.74
CA ARG A 298 -0.16 -24.15 -4.48
C ARG A 298 -0.02 -25.68 -4.48
N VAL A 299 -0.31 -26.32 -3.34
CA VAL A 299 -0.27 -27.79 -3.25
C VAL A 299 -1.34 -28.42 -4.14
N LEU A 300 -2.56 -27.89 -4.14
CA LEU A 300 -3.64 -28.40 -5.00
C LEU A 300 -3.34 -28.20 -6.49
N VAL A 301 -2.76 -27.04 -6.88
CA VAL A 301 -2.29 -26.79 -8.24
C VAL A 301 -1.21 -27.80 -8.63
N LEU A 302 -0.26 -28.09 -7.73
CA LEU A 302 0.80 -29.07 -7.97
C LEU A 302 0.23 -30.49 -8.13
N LEU A 303 -0.70 -30.89 -7.28
CA LEU A 303 -1.32 -32.23 -7.34
C LEU A 303 -2.20 -32.39 -8.59
N ALA A 304 -3.11 -31.43 -8.84
CA ALA A 304 -4.00 -31.49 -9.99
C ALA A 304 -3.24 -31.30 -11.31
N GLY A 305 -2.27 -30.39 -11.34
CA GLY A 305 -1.41 -30.18 -12.49
C GLY A 305 -0.45 -31.34 -12.74
N GLY A 306 0.16 -31.92 -11.69
CA GLY A 306 0.99 -33.11 -11.76
C GLY A 306 0.21 -34.32 -12.30
N TYR A 307 -1.02 -34.51 -11.82
CA TYR A 307 -1.93 -35.50 -12.39
C TYR A 307 -2.19 -35.24 -13.90
N GLY A 308 -2.41 -33.97 -14.28
CA GLY A 308 -2.58 -33.57 -15.68
C GLY A 308 -1.34 -33.84 -16.55
N VAL A 309 -0.14 -33.64 -16.01
CA VAL A 309 1.14 -33.93 -16.72
C VAL A 309 1.31 -35.44 -16.91
N ILE A 310 1.08 -36.26 -15.88
CA ILE A 310 1.20 -37.71 -15.97
C ILE A 310 0.26 -38.31 -17.03
N HIS A 311 -0.94 -37.75 -17.17
CA HIS A 311 -1.93 -38.19 -18.17
C HIS A 311 -1.79 -37.48 -19.53
N GLY A 312 -0.74 -36.67 -19.73
CA GLY A 312 -0.46 -36.01 -21.01
C GLY A 312 -1.45 -34.89 -21.39
N ARG A 313 -2.27 -34.40 -20.44
CA ARG A 313 -3.23 -33.30 -20.66
C ARG A 313 -2.54 -31.93 -20.75
N ILE A 314 -1.54 -31.71 -19.91
CA ILE A 314 -0.74 -30.49 -19.88
C ILE A 314 0.75 -30.83 -19.87
N THR A 315 1.58 -29.88 -20.29
CA THR A 315 3.05 -30.06 -20.25
C THR A 315 3.63 -29.69 -18.89
N LEU A 316 4.86 -30.11 -18.62
CA LEU A 316 5.58 -29.73 -17.42
C LEU A 316 5.82 -28.22 -17.34
N GLY A 317 6.07 -27.59 -18.49
CA GLY A 317 6.21 -26.13 -18.60
C GLY A 317 4.93 -25.39 -18.22
N VAL A 318 3.75 -25.89 -18.64
CA VAL A 318 2.45 -25.33 -18.22
C VAL A 318 2.30 -25.41 -16.70
N LEU A 319 2.64 -26.54 -16.07
CA LEU A 319 2.57 -26.67 -14.61
C LEU A 319 3.48 -25.65 -13.91
N THR A 320 4.72 -25.47 -14.38
CA THR A 320 5.64 -24.48 -13.80
C THR A 320 5.11 -23.07 -13.92
N ALA A 321 4.57 -22.68 -15.09
CA ALA A 321 3.94 -21.38 -15.29
C ALA A 321 2.73 -21.17 -14.34
N PHE A 322 1.91 -22.18 -14.12
CA PHE A 322 0.79 -22.13 -13.16
C PHE A 322 1.28 -21.89 -11.74
N MET A 323 2.36 -22.55 -11.32
CA MET A 323 2.94 -22.33 -9.99
C MET A 323 3.42 -20.89 -9.80
N GLU A 324 4.03 -20.30 -10.83
CA GLU A 324 4.44 -18.88 -10.80
C GLU A 324 3.23 -17.93 -10.78
N TYR A 325 2.22 -18.12 -11.63
CA TYR A 325 1.00 -17.31 -11.60
C TYR A 325 0.27 -17.40 -10.27
N THR A 326 0.19 -18.58 -9.67
CA THR A 326 -0.40 -18.78 -8.35
C THR A 326 0.35 -17.96 -7.29
N SER A 327 1.68 -17.91 -7.36
CA SER A 327 2.50 -17.08 -6.45
C SER A 327 2.26 -15.58 -6.65
N LYS A 328 2.03 -15.13 -7.90
CA LYS A 328 1.72 -13.73 -8.20
C LYS A 328 0.34 -13.30 -7.69
N ILE A 329 -0.65 -14.19 -7.70
CA ILE A 329 -1.97 -13.92 -7.11
C ILE A 329 -1.89 -13.89 -5.57
N THR A 330 -1.05 -14.73 -4.98
CA THR A 330 -0.91 -14.86 -3.53
C THR A 330 -0.38 -13.58 -2.89
N TRP A 331 0.61 -12.92 -3.51
CA TRP A 331 1.29 -11.76 -2.94
C TRP A 331 0.35 -10.57 -2.60
N PRO A 332 -0.53 -10.09 -3.50
CA PRO A 332 -1.47 -9.02 -3.16
C PRO A 332 -2.43 -9.40 -2.03
N ILE A 333 -2.85 -10.67 -1.99
CA ILE A 333 -3.81 -11.16 -1.00
C ILE A 333 -3.18 -11.22 0.40
N GLU A 334 -1.95 -11.71 0.52
CA GLU A 334 -1.22 -11.77 1.79
C GLU A 334 -0.90 -10.37 2.34
N ASN A 335 -0.78 -9.36 1.46
CA ASN A 335 -0.45 -8.00 1.87
C ASN A 335 -1.67 -7.09 2.09
N VAL A 336 -2.90 -7.54 1.83
CA VAL A 336 -4.13 -6.74 2.08
C VAL A 336 -4.20 -6.29 3.55
N GLY A 337 -3.90 -7.17 4.50
CA GLY A 337 -3.91 -6.84 5.93
C GLY A 337 -2.88 -5.77 6.34
N TRP A 338 -1.81 -5.57 5.56
CA TRP A 338 -0.82 -4.53 5.80
C TRP A 338 -1.19 -3.19 5.11
N LEU A 339 -1.96 -3.25 4.02
CA LEU A 339 -2.39 -2.07 3.26
C LEU A 339 -3.57 -1.32 3.91
N GLY A 340 -4.33 -1.99 4.80
CA GLY A 340 -5.45 -1.40 5.54
C GLY A 340 -5.03 -0.57 6.77
N ASN A 341 -3.74 -0.57 7.12
CA ASN A 341 -3.14 0.16 8.22
C ASN A 341 -2.45 1.45 7.73
#